data_79fa98c0d7ddd373036a72bb8ebadd96
#
_entry.id   79fa98c0d7ddd373036a72bb8ebadd96
#
_cell.length_a   1.000
_cell.length_b   1.000
_cell.length_c   1.000
_cell.angle_alpha   90.00
_cell.angle_beta   90.00
_cell.angle_gamma   90.00
#
_symmetry.space_group_name_H-M   'P 1'
#
loop_
_entity.id
_entity.type
_entity.pdbx_description
1 polymer ?
#
loop_
_entity_poly.entity_id
_entity_poly.type
_entity_poly.pdbx_seq_one_letter_code
_entity_poly.pdbx_strand_id
1 'polypeptide(L)'
;MEDKALISPLNANGLSEETPVVLVVDDDKGSLMMAEAALDSAGYRVVQASDGLIAVEQFKQHKPDLIIMDAIMPNMDGYEAIAEIRSTEAGAHVPILMITGLDDLDSITRAYDEGATDFLTKPINFFVLPHRVQYMLRSNATADELRKSQAKLDDAQRIARLGNWEWNVKSDVMVWSREFARVLGFNENSRQGSWSQFLEKVSENHRFLMNQAVQHSIEEATEFSYEFAITGADSREKIIRIESEPRKNDTGECTCMLGTVQDITEYTNAQKQIHDLAYYDLVTGLPNRAQLYENLAYALKVSDRLHSQFALLFLDLDHFKNVNDTLGHDAGDDLLRQVSDRLASVLRESDVMSAPSKDAGTKHTVARIGGDEFVLVLPDVTSNT
;
A
#
# COMPACT_ATOMS: atom_id res chain seq x y z
N MET A 1 -6.11 -4.84 -28.81
CA MET A 1 -7.14 -5.72 -28.23
C MET A 1 -7.45 -5.10 -26.89
N GLU A 2 -8.53 -4.31 -26.86
CA GLU A 2 -8.94 -3.54 -25.70
C GLU A 2 -9.75 -4.43 -24.76
N ASP A 3 -9.22 -4.71 -23.58
CA ASP A 3 -9.99 -5.27 -22.47
C ASP A 3 -10.96 -4.19 -21.96
N LYS A 4 -12.15 -4.20 -22.50
CA LYS A 4 -13.30 -3.50 -21.89
C LYS A 4 -13.67 -4.27 -20.62
N ALA A 5 -13.33 -3.71 -19.47
CA ALA A 5 -13.94 -4.08 -18.21
C ALA A 5 -15.46 -3.89 -18.36
N LEU A 6 -16.18 -5.00 -18.48
CA LEU A 6 -17.64 -5.08 -18.50
C LEU A 6 -18.16 -4.63 -17.12
N ILE A 7 -18.51 -3.36 -17.03
CA ILE A 7 -19.47 -2.91 -16.00
C ILE A 7 -20.82 -3.38 -16.55
N SER A 8 -21.38 -4.43 -15.97
CA SER A 8 -22.73 -4.89 -16.28
C SER A 8 -23.72 -3.74 -16.07
N PRO A 9 -24.55 -3.40 -17.05
CA PRO A 9 -25.55 -2.38 -16.86
C PRO A 9 -26.59 -2.85 -15.83
N LEU A 10 -26.79 -2.04 -14.80
CA LEU A 10 -27.84 -2.24 -13.83
C LEU A 10 -29.20 -1.97 -14.50
N ASN A 11 -30.15 -2.87 -14.36
CA ASN A 11 -31.54 -2.65 -14.74
C ASN A 11 -32.12 -1.44 -13.97
N ALA A 12 -33.25 -0.90 -14.42
CA ALA A 12 -34.01 0.14 -13.72
C ALA A 12 -34.33 -0.19 -12.24
N ASN A 13 -34.16 -1.46 -11.85
CA ASN A 13 -34.30 -1.98 -10.49
C ASN A 13 -32.99 -2.14 -9.73
N GLY A 14 -31.80 -1.83 -10.32
CA GLY A 14 -30.50 -1.93 -9.64
C GLY A 14 -29.97 -3.36 -9.42
N LEU A 15 -30.47 -4.34 -10.18
CA LEU A 15 -30.06 -5.75 -10.12
C LEU A 15 -29.25 -6.12 -11.38
N SER A 16 -28.40 -7.16 -11.29
CA SER A 16 -27.63 -7.69 -12.43
C SER A 16 -28.52 -8.12 -13.59
N GLU A 17 -27.98 -8.20 -14.83
CA GLU A 17 -28.70 -8.66 -16.02
C GLU A 17 -29.24 -10.10 -15.91
N GLU A 18 -28.72 -10.90 -14.99
CA GLU A 18 -29.19 -12.26 -14.73
C GLU A 18 -30.39 -12.25 -13.78
N THR A 19 -31.39 -13.05 -14.07
CA THR A 19 -32.58 -13.25 -13.21
C THR A 19 -32.12 -13.77 -11.83
N PRO A 20 -32.40 -13.05 -10.72
CA PRO A 20 -31.96 -13.50 -9.40
C PRO A 20 -32.60 -14.81 -9.00
N VAL A 21 -31.80 -15.67 -8.35
CA VAL A 21 -32.20 -16.99 -7.89
C VAL A 21 -32.57 -16.94 -6.43
N VAL A 22 -33.80 -17.37 -6.10
CA VAL A 22 -34.28 -17.43 -4.74
C VAL A 22 -34.51 -18.92 -4.36
N LEU A 23 -33.81 -19.38 -3.33
CA LEU A 23 -34.06 -20.71 -2.74
C LEU A 23 -35.16 -20.58 -1.70
N VAL A 24 -36.26 -21.31 -1.90
CA VAL A 24 -37.41 -21.39 -0.97
C VAL A 24 -37.42 -22.74 -0.30
N VAL A 25 -37.39 -22.75 1.03
CA VAL A 25 -37.33 -23.97 1.84
C VAL A 25 -38.51 -24.00 2.80
N ASP A 26 -39.39 -24.98 2.65
CA ASP A 26 -40.55 -25.21 3.52
C ASP A 26 -40.99 -26.69 3.35
N ASP A 27 -41.40 -27.38 4.41
CA ASP A 27 -41.87 -28.75 4.34
C ASP A 27 -43.33 -28.84 3.85
N ASP A 28 -44.09 -27.72 3.88
CA ASP A 28 -45.43 -27.65 3.30
C ASP A 28 -45.38 -27.31 1.81
N LYS A 29 -45.81 -28.25 1.01
CA LYS A 29 -45.93 -28.13 -0.46
C LYS A 29 -46.80 -26.95 -0.90
N GLY A 30 -47.86 -26.62 -0.12
CA GLY A 30 -48.73 -25.48 -0.42
C GLY A 30 -48.00 -24.17 -0.30
N SER A 31 -47.22 -23.99 0.76
CA SER A 31 -46.35 -22.83 0.97
C SER A 31 -45.30 -22.66 -0.14
N LEU A 32 -44.62 -23.76 -0.52
CA LEU A 32 -43.66 -23.76 -1.64
C LEU A 32 -44.31 -23.30 -2.96
N MET A 33 -45.47 -23.84 -3.33
CA MET A 33 -46.19 -23.49 -4.57
C MET A 33 -46.63 -22.02 -4.57
N MET A 34 -47.12 -21.52 -3.43
CA MET A 34 -47.56 -20.13 -3.32
C MET A 34 -46.38 -19.15 -3.35
N ALA A 35 -45.28 -19.48 -2.69
CA ALA A 35 -44.05 -18.66 -2.73
C ALA A 35 -43.46 -18.63 -4.15
N GLU A 36 -43.36 -19.79 -4.81
CA GLU A 36 -42.91 -19.88 -6.20
C GLU A 36 -43.76 -19.02 -7.13
N ALA A 37 -45.10 -19.17 -7.12
CA ALA A 37 -45.99 -18.39 -7.96
C ALA A 37 -45.87 -16.88 -7.74
N ALA A 38 -45.69 -16.43 -6.48
CA ALA A 38 -45.53 -15.04 -6.14
C ALA A 38 -44.18 -14.49 -6.64
N LEU A 39 -43.12 -15.25 -6.48
CA LEU A 39 -41.76 -14.84 -6.85
C LEU A 39 -41.50 -14.91 -8.37
N ASP A 40 -42.01 -15.98 -9.05
CA ASP A 40 -41.98 -16.08 -10.50
C ASP A 40 -42.70 -14.93 -11.18
N SER A 41 -43.89 -14.55 -10.68
CA SER A 41 -44.63 -13.39 -11.21
C SER A 41 -43.88 -12.05 -11.05
N ALA A 42 -42.99 -11.99 -10.07
CA ALA A 42 -42.10 -10.84 -9.82
C ALA A 42 -40.77 -10.90 -10.58
N GLY A 43 -40.53 -11.96 -11.36
CA GLY A 43 -39.35 -12.10 -12.21
C GLY A 43 -38.14 -12.75 -11.52
N TYR A 44 -38.33 -13.52 -10.46
CA TYR A 44 -37.30 -14.32 -9.80
C TYR A 44 -37.29 -15.75 -10.30
N ARG A 45 -36.12 -16.38 -10.35
CA ARG A 45 -36.00 -17.83 -10.56
C ARG A 45 -36.03 -18.54 -9.21
N VAL A 46 -36.99 -19.44 -9.01
CA VAL A 46 -37.16 -20.14 -7.75
C VAL A 46 -36.54 -21.53 -7.80
N VAL A 47 -35.79 -21.87 -6.76
CA VAL A 47 -35.32 -23.22 -6.45
C VAL A 47 -36.01 -23.65 -5.17
N GLN A 48 -36.53 -24.89 -5.10
CA GLN A 48 -37.27 -25.38 -3.93
C GLN A 48 -36.48 -26.43 -3.17
N ALA A 49 -36.67 -26.48 -1.85
CA ALA A 49 -36.20 -27.53 -0.98
C ALA A 49 -37.30 -27.85 0.06
N SER A 50 -37.44 -29.10 0.45
CA SER A 50 -38.48 -29.55 1.39
C SER A 50 -37.97 -29.77 2.82
N ASP A 51 -36.69 -29.60 3.06
CA ASP A 51 -36.04 -29.65 4.38
C ASP A 51 -34.64 -28.98 4.34
N GLY A 52 -34.01 -28.86 5.52
CA GLY A 52 -32.71 -28.24 5.65
C GLY A 52 -31.56 -28.96 4.93
N LEU A 53 -31.60 -30.31 4.88
CA LEU A 53 -30.55 -31.09 4.19
C LEU A 53 -30.56 -30.81 2.69
N ILE A 54 -31.78 -30.87 2.09
CA ILE A 54 -31.97 -30.53 0.68
C ILE A 54 -31.62 -29.07 0.43
N ALA A 55 -31.96 -28.17 1.35
CA ALA A 55 -31.60 -26.74 1.23
C ALA A 55 -30.10 -26.51 1.11
N VAL A 56 -29.28 -27.15 1.94
CA VAL A 56 -27.84 -27.09 1.89
C VAL A 56 -27.28 -27.63 0.57
N GLU A 57 -27.85 -28.71 0.05
CA GLU A 57 -27.45 -29.27 -1.24
C GLU A 57 -27.82 -28.32 -2.39
N GLN A 58 -29.07 -27.81 -2.42
CA GLN A 58 -29.52 -26.85 -3.44
C GLN A 58 -28.72 -25.53 -3.38
N PHE A 59 -28.36 -25.07 -2.18
CA PHE A 59 -27.47 -23.91 -2.01
C PHE A 59 -26.14 -24.15 -2.69
N LYS A 60 -25.46 -25.27 -2.45
CA LYS A 60 -24.17 -25.60 -3.05
C LYS A 60 -24.25 -25.71 -4.58
N GLN A 61 -25.36 -26.24 -5.11
CA GLN A 61 -25.56 -26.46 -6.54
C GLN A 61 -25.94 -25.18 -7.31
N HIS A 62 -26.87 -24.40 -6.78
CA HIS A 62 -27.52 -23.30 -7.50
C HIS A 62 -26.98 -21.91 -7.11
N LYS A 63 -26.24 -21.78 -5.98
CA LYS A 63 -25.73 -20.55 -5.45
C LYS A 63 -26.76 -19.40 -5.47
N PRO A 64 -27.86 -19.52 -4.74
CA PRO A 64 -28.95 -18.56 -4.77
C PRO A 64 -28.52 -17.21 -4.23
N ASP A 65 -29.15 -16.14 -4.76
CA ASP A 65 -28.92 -14.76 -4.35
C ASP A 65 -29.63 -14.40 -3.04
N LEU A 66 -30.66 -15.20 -2.68
CA LEU A 66 -31.41 -15.06 -1.43
C LEU A 66 -32.02 -16.43 -1.05
N ILE A 67 -32.13 -16.68 0.24
CA ILE A 67 -32.75 -17.89 0.80
C ILE A 67 -33.96 -17.47 1.64
N ILE A 68 -35.11 -18.14 1.43
CA ILE A 68 -36.26 -18.08 2.29
C ILE A 68 -36.32 -19.43 2.99
N MET A 69 -36.26 -19.46 4.34
CA MET A 69 -36.06 -20.65 5.13
C MET A 69 -37.14 -20.78 6.21
N ASP A 70 -37.91 -21.84 6.18
CA ASP A 70 -38.78 -22.16 7.31
C ASP A 70 -37.96 -22.60 8.54
N ALA A 71 -38.36 -22.16 9.72
CA ALA A 71 -37.66 -22.45 10.95
C ALA A 71 -37.78 -23.91 11.37
N ILE A 72 -38.97 -24.52 11.20
CA ILE A 72 -39.27 -25.84 11.73
C ILE A 72 -39.58 -26.80 10.57
N MET A 73 -38.66 -27.71 10.33
CA MET A 73 -38.79 -28.71 9.27
C MET A 73 -38.26 -30.07 9.75
N PRO A 74 -38.67 -31.19 9.11
CA PRO A 74 -38.14 -32.52 9.42
C PRO A 74 -36.67 -32.65 8.98
N ASN A 75 -36.00 -33.67 9.50
CA ASN A 75 -34.61 -34.06 9.22
C ASN A 75 -33.58 -33.06 9.70
N MET A 76 -33.56 -31.83 9.19
CA MET A 76 -32.72 -30.71 9.58
C MET A 76 -33.59 -29.46 9.65
N ASP A 77 -33.58 -28.79 10.79
CA ASP A 77 -34.35 -27.57 10.98
C ASP A 77 -33.70 -26.37 10.26
N GLY A 78 -34.43 -25.25 10.14
CA GLY A 78 -33.92 -24.06 9.45
C GLY A 78 -32.73 -23.42 10.13
N TYR A 79 -32.63 -23.52 11.45
CA TYR A 79 -31.50 -22.97 12.21
C TYR A 79 -30.20 -23.74 11.93
N GLU A 80 -30.27 -25.08 11.96
CA GLU A 80 -29.15 -25.95 11.62
C GLU A 80 -28.71 -25.75 10.17
N ALA A 81 -29.65 -25.62 9.23
CA ALA A 81 -29.36 -25.36 7.83
C ALA A 81 -28.67 -24.01 7.62
N ILE A 82 -29.12 -22.96 8.31
CA ILE A 82 -28.48 -21.63 8.26
C ILE A 82 -27.06 -21.72 8.79
N ALA A 83 -26.80 -22.33 9.94
CA ALA A 83 -25.48 -22.49 10.52
C ALA A 83 -24.50 -23.20 9.54
N GLU A 84 -24.96 -24.28 8.87
CA GLU A 84 -24.16 -24.98 7.88
C GLU A 84 -23.87 -24.10 6.65
N ILE A 85 -24.86 -23.40 6.11
CA ILE A 85 -24.68 -22.49 4.98
C ILE A 85 -23.68 -21.36 5.35
N ARG A 86 -23.83 -20.73 6.52
CA ARG A 86 -22.96 -19.66 7.03
C ARG A 86 -21.52 -20.09 7.25
N SER A 87 -21.28 -21.37 7.52
CA SER A 87 -19.93 -21.91 7.65
C SER A 87 -19.12 -21.92 6.34
N THR A 88 -19.80 -21.76 5.20
CA THR A 88 -19.16 -21.73 3.87
C THR A 88 -18.83 -20.30 3.44
N GLU A 89 -17.76 -20.12 2.67
CA GLU A 89 -17.37 -18.81 2.13
C GLU A 89 -18.49 -18.20 1.26
N ALA A 90 -19.12 -19.00 0.40
CA ALA A 90 -20.24 -18.57 -0.45
C ALA A 90 -21.48 -18.17 0.34
N GLY A 91 -21.72 -18.83 1.47
CA GLY A 91 -22.89 -18.59 2.33
C GLY A 91 -22.71 -17.48 3.35
N ALA A 92 -21.48 -17.00 3.57
CA ALA A 92 -21.18 -16.03 4.62
C ALA A 92 -22.02 -14.75 4.53
N HIS A 93 -22.42 -14.34 3.33
CA HIS A 93 -23.07 -13.05 3.09
C HIS A 93 -24.41 -13.15 2.32
N VAL A 94 -24.84 -14.34 1.92
CA VAL A 94 -26.11 -14.48 1.21
C VAL A 94 -27.26 -14.07 2.15
N PRO A 95 -28.21 -13.21 1.73
CA PRO A 95 -29.33 -12.83 2.58
C PRO A 95 -30.26 -14.04 2.83
N ILE A 96 -30.59 -14.22 4.09
CA ILE A 96 -31.50 -15.31 4.54
C ILE A 96 -32.70 -14.69 5.25
N LEU A 97 -33.88 -14.93 4.70
CA LEU A 97 -35.16 -14.56 5.28
C LEU A 97 -35.75 -15.80 5.98
N MET A 98 -35.77 -15.79 7.32
CA MET A 98 -36.35 -16.90 8.09
C MET A 98 -37.84 -16.69 8.24
N ILE A 99 -38.61 -17.80 8.12
CA ILE A 99 -40.05 -17.84 8.37
C ILE A 99 -40.27 -18.54 9.70
N THR A 100 -40.92 -17.88 10.66
CA THR A 100 -41.15 -18.41 12.01
C THR A 100 -42.62 -18.40 12.36
N GLY A 101 -43.05 -19.23 13.35
CA GLY A 101 -44.36 -19.12 13.95
C GLY A 101 -44.51 -17.83 14.76
N LEU A 102 -45.74 -17.39 14.96
CA LEU A 102 -46.06 -16.25 15.84
C LEU A 102 -45.64 -16.57 17.31
N ASP A 103 -45.19 -15.61 18.02
CA ASP A 103 -45.15 -15.50 19.49
C ASP A 103 -43.90 -15.99 20.26
N ASP A 104 -42.79 -16.27 19.61
CA ASP A 104 -41.58 -16.65 20.36
C ASP A 104 -40.41 -15.70 20.10
N LEU A 105 -40.18 -14.73 21.01
CA LEU A 105 -39.01 -13.84 21.00
C LEU A 105 -37.69 -14.64 21.01
N ASP A 106 -37.70 -15.80 21.66
CA ASP A 106 -36.50 -16.64 21.73
C ASP A 106 -36.17 -17.23 20.34
N SER A 107 -37.18 -17.62 19.55
CA SER A 107 -37.00 -18.07 18.17
C SER A 107 -36.47 -17.00 17.23
N ILE A 108 -36.92 -15.74 17.41
CA ILE A 108 -36.42 -14.61 16.63
C ILE A 108 -34.96 -14.29 17.00
N THR A 109 -34.62 -14.27 18.28
CA THR A 109 -33.28 -14.08 18.77
C THR A 109 -32.34 -15.16 18.24
N ARG A 110 -32.77 -16.44 18.35
CA ARG A 110 -32.03 -17.58 17.80
C ARG A 110 -31.79 -17.44 16.30
N ALA A 111 -32.80 -16.99 15.52
CA ALA A 111 -32.65 -16.79 14.09
C ALA A 111 -31.51 -15.81 13.74
N TYR A 112 -31.44 -14.69 14.46
CA TYR A 112 -30.35 -13.71 14.26
C TYR A 112 -28.98 -14.24 14.73
N ASP A 113 -28.96 -14.96 15.86
CA ASP A 113 -27.71 -15.54 16.39
C ASP A 113 -27.11 -16.58 15.44
N GLU A 114 -27.97 -17.37 14.77
CA GLU A 114 -27.56 -18.35 13.75
C GLU A 114 -27.27 -17.70 12.38
N GLY A 115 -27.52 -16.39 12.22
CA GLY A 115 -27.10 -15.61 11.05
C GLY A 115 -28.23 -15.38 10.02
N ALA A 116 -29.50 -15.45 10.39
CA ALA A 116 -30.58 -14.94 9.55
C ALA A 116 -30.40 -13.41 9.35
N THR A 117 -30.76 -12.94 8.15
CA THR A 117 -30.67 -11.49 7.83
C THR A 117 -31.93 -10.77 8.26
N ASP A 118 -33.09 -11.46 8.14
CA ASP A 118 -34.39 -10.91 8.49
C ASP A 118 -35.37 -12.09 8.76
N PHE A 119 -36.57 -11.78 9.29
CA PHE A 119 -37.61 -12.81 9.53
C PHE A 119 -38.99 -12.36 9.09
N LEU A 120 -39.85 -13.33 8.82
CA LEU A 120 -41.29 -13.15 8.63
C LEU A 120 -42.06 -14.14 9.53
N THR A 121 -43.18 -13.68 10.07
CA THR A 121 -44.07 -14.54 10.87
C THR A 121 -45.12 -15.18 10.02
N LYS A 122 -45.46 -16.44 10.31
CA LYS A 122 -46.65 -17.15 9.73
C LYS A 122 -47.94 -16.56 10.32
N PRO A 123 -49.03 -16.37 9.53
CA PRO A 123 -49.16 -16.76 8.12
C PRO A 123 -48.45 -15.79 7.15
N ILE A 124 -47.80 -16.37 6.13
CA ILE A 124 -47.04 -15.58 5.13
C ILE A 124 -47.98 -14.79 4.24
N ASN A 125 -47.75 -13.52 4.09
CA ASN A 125 -48.41 -12.70 3.07
C ASN A 125 -47.61 -12.75 1.77
N PHE A 126 -47.99 -13.64 0.86
CA PHE A 126 -47.31 -13.84 -0.41
C PHE A 126 -47.38 -12.64 -1.36
N PHE A 127 -48.27 -11.68 -1.17
CA PHE A 127 -48.27 -10.42 -1.93
C PHE A 127 -47.15 -9.48 -1.49
N VAL A 128 -46.72 -9.55 -0.25
CA VAL A 128 -45.65 -8.72 0.31
C VAL A 128 -44.27 -9.37 0.13
N LEU A 129 -44.26 -10.70 0.02
CA LEU A 129 -43.00 -11.49 -0.06
C LEU A 129 -42.04 -11.01 -1.17
N PRO A 130 -42.47 -10.75 -2.42
CA PRO A 130 -41.57 -10.25 -3.49
C PRO A 130 -40.95 -8.88 -3.16
N HIS A 131 -41.68 -7.99 -2.52
CA HIS A 131 -41.17 -6.71 -2.11
C HIS A 131 -40.11 -6.81 -1.02
N ARG A 132 -40.30 -7.76 -0.08
CA ARG A 132 -39.31 -8.03 0.96
C ARG A 132 -38.01 -8.61 0.37
N VAL A 133 -38.16 -9.58 -0.54
CA VAL A 133 -37.05 -10.17 -1.31
C VAL A 133 -36.28 -9.06 -2.08
N GLN A 134 -37.03 -8.22 -2.79
CA GLN A 134 -36.41 -7.09 -3.55
C GLN A 134 -35.61 -6.15 -2.64
N TYR A 135 -36.18 -5.78 -1.48
CA TYR A 135 -35.49 -4.93 -0.51
C TYR A 135 -34.21 -5.58 0.00
N MET A 136 -34.26 -6.86 0.39
CA MET A 136 -33.10 -7.60 0.90
C MET A 136 -32.01 -7.75 -0.15
N LEU A 137 -32.36 -8.07 -1.40
CA LEU A 137 -31.40 -8.17 -2.50
C LEU A 137 -30.70 -6.82 -2.79
N ARG A 138 -31.46 -5.71 -2.79
CA ARG A 138 -30.87 -4.36 -2.98
C ARG A 138 -29.93 -3.99 -1.84
N SER A 139 -30.34 -4.22 -0.61
CA SER A 139 -29.51 -3.94 0.58
C SER A 139 -28.21 -4.76 0.54
N ASN A 140 -28.29 -6.04 0.19
CA ASN A 140 -27.13 -6.89 0.07
C ASN A 140 -26.21 -6.48 -1.08
N ALA A 141 -26.76 -6.11 -2.24
CA ALA A 141 -25.97 -5.63 -3.37
C ALA A 141 -25.17 -4.39 -3.02
N THR A 142 -25.77 -3.43 -2.31
CA THR A 142 -25.07 -2.22 -1.84
C THR A 142 -23.94 -2.55 -0.86
N ALA A 143 -24.19 -3.47 0.07
CA ALA A 143 -23.17 -3.93 1.02
C ALA A 143 -22.01 -4.67 0.33
N ASP A 144 -22.32 -5.47 -0.70
CA ASP A 144 -21.32 -6.17 -1.52
C ASP A 144 -20.47 -5.21 -2.35
N GLU A 145 -21.09 -4.20 -2.95
CA GLU A 145 -20.39 -3.19 -3.72
C GLU A 145 -19.42 -2.41 -2.83
N LEU A 146 -19.86 -2.03 -1.63
CA LEU A 146 -19.00 -1.37 -0.65
C LEU A 146 -17.82 -2.27 -0.25
N ARG A 147 -18.07 -3.56 0.04
CA ARG A 147 -16.99 -4.53 0.37
C ARG A 147 -15.98 -4.69 -0.76
N LYS A 148 -16.49 -4.81 -2.01
CA LYS A 148 -15.63 -4.90 -3.20
C LYS A 148 -14.82 -3.63 -3.44
N SER A 149 -15.42 -2.46 -3.21
CA SER A 149 -14.72 -1.17 -3.31
C SER A 149 -13.62 -1.05 -2.26
N GLN A 150 -13.91 -1.45 -1.02
CA GLN A 150 -12.94 -1.44 0.07
C GLN A 150 -11.75 -2.38 -0.22
N ALA A 151 -12.05 -3.62 -0.68
CA ALA A 151 -11.00 -4.58 -1.04
C ALA A 151 -10.12 -4.08 -2.18
N LYS A 152 -10.70 -3.44 -3.21
CA LYS A 152 -9.92 -2.83 -4.30
C LYS A 152 -9.03 -1.69 -3.80
N LEU A 153 -9.51 -0.89 -2.86
CA LEU A 153 -8.74 0.19 -2.26
C LEU A 153 -7.56 -0.37 -1.44
N ASP A 154 -7.81 -1.39 -0.63
CA ASP A 154 -6.76 -2.07 0.15
C ASP A 154 -5.70 -2.70 -0.76
N ASP A 155 -6.12 -3.33 -1.86
CA ASP A 155 -5.19 -3.89 -2.87
C ASP A 155 -4.37 -2.80 -3.57
N ALA A 156 -4.99 -1.69 -3.97
CA ALA A 156 -4.30 -0.57 -4.60
C ALA A 156 -3.26 0.04 -3.64
N GLN A 157 -3.60 0.23 -2.37
CA GLN A 157 -2.68 0.71 -1.34
C GLN A 157 -1.49 -0.26 -1.15
N ARG A 158 -1.76 -1.56 -1.12
CA ARG A 158 -0.73 -2.60 -0.99
C ARG A 158 0.23 -2.61 -2.18
N ILE A 159 -0.29 -2.52 -3.40
CA ILE A 159 0.53 -2.49 -4.63
C ILE A 159 1.39 -1.23 -4.67
N ALA A 160 0.83 -0.09 -4.31
CA ALA A 160 1.54 1.18 -4.25
C ALA A 160 2.47 1.31 -3.03
N ARG A 161 2.41 0.36 -2.07
CA ARG A 161 3.09 0.44 -0.76
C ARG A 161 2.78 1.75 -0.05
N LEU A 162 1.51 2.20 -0.16
CA LEU A 162 1.03 3.49 0.33
C LEU A 162 0.06 3.27 1.48
N GLY A 163 0.49 3.53 2.70
CA GLY A 163 -0.37 3.56 3.86
C GLY A 163 -0.98 4.93 4.07
N ASN A 164 -2.25 5.02 4.42
CA ASN A 164 -2.89 6.27 4.83
C ASN A 164 -3.16 6.27 6.34
N TRP A 165 -3.21 7.48 6.87
CA TRP A 165 -3.44 7.73 8.27
C TRP A 165 -4.22 9.03 8.46
N GLU A 166 -4.92 9.09 9.58
CA GLU A 166 -5.64 10.26 10.06
C GLU A 166 -5.32 10.44 11.54
N TRP A 167 -4.94 11.64 11.95
CA TRP A 167 -4.61 11.95 13.33
C TRP A 167 -5.45 13.11 13.83
N ASN A 168 -6.25 12.86 14.87
CA ASN A 168 -6.93 13.91 15.59
C ASN A 168 -5.96 14.53 16.61
N VAL A 169 -5.57 15.78 16.35
CA VAL A 169 -4.54 16.48 17.12
C VAL A 169 -4.95 16.71 18.58
N LYS A 170 -6.26 16.95 18.83
CA LYS A 170 -6.75 17.26 20.18
C LYS A 170 -6.85 16.03 21.09
N SER A 171 -7.29 14.92 20.56
CA SER A 171 -7.44 13.67 21.33
C SER A 171 -6.21 12.77 21.29
N ASP A 172 -5.20 13.11 20.48
CA ASP A 172 -4.03 12.28 20.16
C ASP A 172 -4.40 10.88 19.67
N VAL A 173 -5.53 10.75 18.97
CA VAL A 173 -5.95 9.49 18.36
C VAL A 173 -5.56 9.49 16.89
N MET A 174 -4.73 8.54 16.52
CA MET A 174 -4.31 8.29 15.16
C MET A 174 -4.93 6.99 14.64
N VAL A 175 -5.60 7.04 13.50
CA VAL A 175 -6.21 5.89 12.82
C VAL A 175 -5.45 5.66 11.52
N TRP A 176 -5.23 4.40 11.14
CA TRP A 176 -4.43 4.07 9.96
C TRP A 176 -4.91 2.85 9.19
N SER A 177 -4.48 2.75 7.92
CA SER A 177 -4.74 1.61 7.05
C SER A 177 -3.89 0.39 7.43
N ARG A 178 -4.26 -0.77 6.89
CA ARG A 178 -3.46 -2.00 7.02
C ARG A 178 -2.04 -1.81 6.47
N GLU A 179 -1.92 -1.13 5.34
CA GLU A 179 -0.63 -0.91 4.70
C GLU A 179 0.27 0.03 5.52
N PHE A 180 -0.28 1.06 6.18
CA PHE A 180 0.47 1.88 7.14
C PHE A 180 1.11 1.01 8.24
N ALA A 181 0.30 0.12 8.85
CA ALA A 181 0.80 -0.77 9.89
C ALA A 181 1.92 -1.68 9.36
N ARG A 182 1.76 -2.22 8.13
CA ARG A 182 2.76 -3.08 7.49
C ARG A 182 4.06 -2.34 7.18
N VAL A 183 3.98 -1.14 6.59
CA VAL A 183 5.14 -0.32 6.21
C VAL A 183 5.98 0.03 7.44
N LEU A 184 5.33 0.40 8.54
CA LEU A 184 6.00 0.84 9.78
C LEU A 184 6.24 -0.29 10.80
N GLY A 185 5.82 -1.52 10.50
CA GLY A 185 6.02 -2.66 11.39
C GLY A 185 5.16 -2.62 12.66
N PHE A 186 3.96 -2.09 12.57
CA PHE A 186 2.91 -2.27 13.57
C PHE A 186 2.19 -3.61 13.37
N ASN A 187 1.40 -4.01 14.36
CA ASN A 187 0.51 -5.15 14.20
C ASN A 187 -0.54 -4.83 13.13
N GLU A 188 -0.63 -5.64 12.09
CA GLU A 188 -1.54 -5.44 10.97
C GLU A 188 -3.04 -5.46 11.36
N ASN A 189 -3.40 -6.00 12.51
CA ASN A 189 -4.75 -5.96 13.05
C ASN A 189 -5.04 -4.71 13.87
N SER A 190 -4.00 -3.95 14.27
CA SER A 190 -4.15 -2.66 14.93
C SER A 190 -4.46 -1.59 13.88
N ARG A 191 -5.50 -0.80 14.13
CA ARG A 191 -5.94 0.27 13.23
C ARG A 191 -5.86 1.64 13.85
N GLN A 192 -5.38 1.72 15.10
CA GLN A 192 -5.30 2.98 15.83
C GLN A 192 -4.15 2.98 16.83
N GLY A 193 -3.72 4.19 17.19
CA GLY A 193 -2.70 4.47 18.19
C GLY A 193 -2.59 5.95 18.44
N SER A 194 -1.40 6.43 18.80
CA SER A 194 -1.10 7.84 19.04
C SER A 194 0.10 8.31 18.21
N TRP A 195 0.27 9.64 18.12
CA TRP A 195 1.44 10.23 17.48
C TRP A 195 2.74 9.83 18.19
N SER A 196 2.72 9.73 19.51
CA SER A 196 3.90 9.28 20.28
C SER A 196 4.30 7.85 19.95
N GLN A 197 3.34 6.92 19.79
CA GLN A 197 3.61 5.55 19.37
C GLN A 197 4.18 5.47 17.94
N PHE A 198 3.70 6.33 17.04
CA PHE A 198 4.30 6.44 15.70
C PHE A 198 5.76 6.92 15.78
N LEU A 199 6.05 7.94 16.59
CA LEU A 199 7.40 8.47 16.75
C LEU A 199 8.39 7.45 17.30
N GLU A 200 7.96 6.45 18.07
CA GLU A 200 8.83 5.36 18.54
C GLU A 200 9.41 4.55 17.38
N LYS A 201 8.71 4.47 16.23
CA LYS A 201 9.20 3.81 15.02
C LYS A 201 10.22 4.65 14.24
N VAL A 202 10.19 5.95 14.40
CA VAL A 202 11.12 6.87 13.76
C VAL A 202 12.48 6.80 14.44
N SER A 203 13.57 6.74 13.68
CA SER A 203 14.91 6.76 14.24
C SER A 203 15.18 8.03 15.07
N GLU A 204 15.94 7.92 16.13
CA GLU A 204 16.14 9.00 17.12
C GLU A 204 16.61 10.32 16.49
N ASN A 205 17.49 10.23 15.50
CA ASN A 205 18.02 11.40 14.79
C ASN A 205 16.95 12.19 14.02
N HIS A 206 15.84 11.56 13.64
CA HIS A 206 14.76 12.19 12.87
C HIS A 206 13.58 12.66 13.73
N ARG A 207 13.43 12.16 14.97
CA ARG A 207 12.27 12.46 15.83
C ARG A 207 12.10 13.95 16.11
N PHE A 208 13.19 14.64 16.41
CA PHE A 208 13.16 16.06 16.73
C PHE A 208 12.72 16.91 15.53
N LEU A 209 13.32 16.67 14.37
CA LEU A 209 13.01 17.41 13.13
C LEU A 209 11.58 17.13 12.66
N MET A 210 11.14 15.88 12.77
CA MET A 210 9.76 15.49 12.43
C MET A 210 8.74 16.19 13.34
N ASN A 211 8.99 16.22 14.65
CA ASN A 211 8.11 16.95 15.57
C ASN A 211 8.05 18.45 15.26
N GLN A 212 9.19 19.07 14.93
CA GLN A 212 9.18 20.47 14.49
C GLN A 212 8.37 20.69 13.21
N ALA A 213 8.55 19.84 12.22
CA ALA A 213 7.82 19.92 10.95
C ALA A 213 6.31 19.78 11.14
N VAL A 214 5.89 18.84 11.98
CA VAL A 214 4.47 18.64 12.31
C VAL A 214 3.91 19.82 13.10
N GLN A 215 4.62 20.34 14.10
CA GLN A 215 4.15 21.51 14.86
C GLN A 215 4.00 22.74 13.95
N HIS A 216 4.98 22.97 13.09
CA HIS A 216 4.89 24.05 12.10
C HIS A 216 3.69 23.85 11.15
N SER A 217 3.47 22.62 10.67
CA SER A 217 2.32 22.28 9.84
C SER A 217 0.97 22.52 10.53
N ILE A 218 0.88 22.23 11.83
CA ILE A 218 -0.33 22.48 12.64
C ILE A 218 -0.57 23.99 12.81
N GLU A 219 0.48 24.75 13.15
CA GLU A 219 0.40 26.19 13.44
C GLU A 219 0.07 27.01 12.18
N GLU A 220 0.81 26.78 11.10
CA GLU A 220 0.63 27.50 9.83
C GLU A 220 -0.45 26.87 8.93
N ALA A 221 -0.90 25.66 9.29
CA ALA A 221 -1.82 24.84 8.51
C ALA A 221 -1.36 24.67 7.05
N THR A 222 -0.09 24.26 6.89
CA THR A 222 0.57 23.95 5.64
C THR A 222 0.81 22.45 5.51
N GLU A 223 0.85 21.94 4.30
CA GLU A 223 1.28 20.57 4.03
C GLU A 223 2.73 20.36 4.45
N PHE A 224 3.08 19.14 4.88
CA PHE A 224 4.48 18.78 5.05
C PHE A 224 4.80 17.44 4.40
N SER A 225 6.04 17.31 3.95
CA SER A 225 6.62 16.05 3.47
C SER A 225 7.97 15.85 4.15
N TYR A 226 8.20 14.64 4.67
CA TYR A 226 9.43 14.32 5.37
C TYR A 226 9.89 12.90 5.08
N GLU A 227 11.21 12.73 4.84
CA GLU A 227 11.82 11.42 4.63
C GLU A 227 12.64 11.03 5.85
N PHE A 228 12.46 9.79 6.31
CA PHE A 228 13.15 9.29 7.50
C PHE A 228 13.46 7.80 7.39
N ALA A 229 14.47 7.38 8.10
CA ALA A 229 14.83 5.98 8.19
C ALA A 229 14.13 5.29 9.35
N ILE A 230 13.70 4.05 9.12
CA ILE A 230 13.24 3.12 10.15
C ILE A 230 14.02 1.81 10.05
N THR A 231 14.10 1.09 11.16
CA THR A 231 14.58 -0.29 11.15
C THR A 231 13.37 -1.21 10.96
N GLY A 232 13.33 -1.91 9.83
CA GLY A 232 12.29 -2.89 9.55
C GLY A 232 12.32 -4.09 10.51
N ALA A 233 11.26 -4.89 10.50
CA ALA A 233 11.18 -6.11 11.31
C ALA A 233 12.28 -7.16 10.95
N ASP A 234 12.80 -7.08 9.73
CA ASP A 234 13.91 -7.88 9.20
C ASP A 234 15.30 -7.29 9.49
N SER A 235 15.38 -6.29 10.38
CA SER A 235 16.60 -5.53 10.72
C SER A 235 17.23 -4.77 9.53
N ARG A 236 16.53 -4.63 8.42
CA ARG A 236 16.94 -3.80 7.30
C ARG A 236 16.49 -2.37 7.51
N GLU A 237 17.33 -1.43 7.10
CA GLU A 237 16.96 -0.03 7.06
C GLU A 237 16.01 0.22 5.89
N LYS A 238 14.90 0.88 6.17
CA LYS A 238 13.94 1.34 5.18
C LYS A 238 13.86 2.85 5.19
N ILE A 239 13.69 3.44 4.02
CA ILE A 239 13.47 4.88 3.87
C ILE A 239 11.97 5.10 3.63
N ILE A 240 11.37 5.85 4.54
CA ILE A 240 9.93 6.13 4.53
C ILE A 240 9.72 7.60 4.24
N ARG A 241 8.81 7.89 3.31
CA ARG A 241 8.29 9.23 3.11
C ARG A 241 6.93 9.32 3.79
N ILE A 242 6.74 10.35 4.60
CA ILE A 242 5.46 10.75 5.16
C ILE A 242 5.04 12.06 4.54
N GLU A 243 3.78 12.13 4.12
CA GLU A 243 3.15 13.36 3.63
C GLU A 243 1.89 13.62 4.44
N SER A 244 1.56 14.88 4.66
CA SER A 244 0.41 15.25 5.49
C SER A 244 -0.21 16.56 5.04
N GLU A 245 -1.53 16.58 5.12
CA GLU A 245 -2.40 17.72 4.85
C GLU A 245 -3.23 18.04 6.10
N PRO A 246 -3.12 19.26 6.65
CA PRO A 246 -3.92 19.66 7.81
C PRO A 246 -5.36 19.97 7.41
N ARG A 247 -6.32 19.55 8.25
CA ARG A 247 -7.74 19.86 8.14
C ARG A 247 -8.15 20.85 9.22
N LYS A 248 -8.75 21.96 8.80
CA LYS A 248 -9.23 23.04 9.68
C LYS A 248 -10.72 22.88 9.98
N ASN A 249 -11.09 23.27 11.17
CA ASN A 249 -12.49 23.50 11.53
C ASN A 249 -12.96 24.89 10.99
N ASP A 250 -14.23 25.20 11.22
CA ASP A 250 -14.85 26.47 10.82
C ASP A 250 -14.19 27.70 11.46
N THR A 251 -13.43 27.52 12.54
CA THR A 251 -12.69 28.59 13.23
C THR A 251 -11.26 28.76 12.72
N GLY A 252 -10.84 27.94 11.73
CA GLY A 252 -9.50 27.97 11.15
C GLY A 252 -8.42 27.22 11.95
N GLU A 253 -8.79 26.54 13.04
CA GLU A 253 -7.88 25.74 13.85
C GLU A 253 -7.68 24.35 13.24
N CYS A 254 -6.43 23.87 13.19
CA CYS A 254 -6.12 22.51 12.76
C CYS A 254 -6.61 21.52 13.82
N THR A 255 -7.58 20.68 13.46
CA THR A 255 -8.16 19.68 14.36
C THR A 255 -7.76 18.26 13.99
N CYS A 256 -7.42 18.06 12.72
CA CYS A 256 -7.10 16.75 12.17
C CYS A 256 -6.00 16.90 11.12
N MET A 257 -5.12 15.92 11.05
CA MET A 257 -4.14 15.78 9.98
C MET A 257 -4.42 14.48 9.23
N LEU A 258 -4.47 14.57 7.90
CA LEU A 258 -4.57 13.43 7.00
C LEU A 258 -3.24 13.25 6.29
N GLY A 259 -2.85 12.03 6.05
CA GLY A 259 -1.60 11.83 5.35
C GLY A 259 -1.39 10.42 4.83
N THR A 260 -0.23 10.28 4.21
CA THR A 260 0.23 9.01 3.67
C THR A 260 1.63 8.69 4.18
N VAL A 261 1.97 7.41 4.22
CA VAL A 261 3.34 6.91 4.36
C VAL A 261 3.64 5.98 3.21
N GLN A 262 4.85 6.06 2.68
CA GLN A 262 5.31 5.24 1.56
C GLN A 262 6.71 4.71 1.82
N ASP A 263 6.92 3.42 1.59
CA ASP A 263 8.26 2.84 1.55
C ASP A 263 8.90 3.21 0.20
N ILE A 264 9.85 4.13 0.24
CA ILE A 264 10.58 4.63 -0.94
C ILE A 264 12.00 4.05 -1.04
N THR A 265 12.30 2.98 -0.29
CA THR A 265 13.65 2.39 -0.22
C THR A 265 14.15 1.97 -1.60
N GLU A 266 13.34 1.25 -2.37
CA GLU A 266 13.71 0.81 -3.72
C GLU A 266 13.92 2.00 -4.66
N TYR A 267 13.04 3.00 -4.59
CA TYR A 267 13.12 4.20 -5.40
C TYR A 267 14.42 4.99 -5.11
N THR A 268 14.71 5.23 -3.83
CA THR A 268 15.90 5.97 -3.40
C THR A 268 17.19 5.21 -3.76
N ASN A 269 17.20 3.88 -3.59
CA ASN A 269 18.34 3.06 -4.00
C ASN A 269 18.53 3.07 -5.51
N ALA A 270 17.45 2.99 -6.30
CA ALA A 270 17.54 3.08 -7.75
C ALA A 270 18.05 4.45 -8.22
N GLN A 271 17.56 5.54 -7.62
CA GLN A 271 18.08 6.88 -7.89
C GLN A 271 19.55 7.01 -7.55
N LYS A 272 20.00 6.47 -6.40
CA LYS A 272 21.41 6.46 -6.03
C LYS A 272 22.25 5.67 -7.03
N GLN A 273 21.78 4.49 -7.44
CA GLN A 273 22.47 3.68 -8.46
C GLN A 273 22.59 4.42 -9.80
N ILE A 274 21.52 5.07 -10.26
CA ILE A 274 21.55 5.88 -11.48
C ILE A 274 22.54 7.03 -11.35
N HIS A 275 22.57 7.71 -10.22
CA HIS A 275 23.53 8.76 -9.93
C HIS A 275 24.96 8.21 -9.95
N ASP A 276 25.21 7.09 -9.26
CA ASP A 276 26.55 6.50 -9.19
C ASP A 276 27.02 6.05 -10.59
N LEU A 277 26.15 5.44 -11.40
CA LEU A 277 26.45 5.08 -12.78
C LEU A 277 26.74 6.30 -13.67
N ALA A 278 26.04 7.41 -13.46
CA ALA A 278 26.23 8.62 -14.26
C ALA A 278 27.52 9.37 -13.93
N TYR A 279 27.96 9.35 -12.65
CA TYR A 279 28.99 10.23 -12.14
C TYR A 279 30.23 9.52 -11.59
N TYR A 280 30.20 8.21 -11.35
CA TYR A 280 31.32 7.45 -10.79
C TYR A 280 31.75 6.29 -11.69
N ASP A 281 33.03 5.94 -11.64
CA ASP A 281 33.59 4.75 -12.29
C ASP A 281 33.31 3.52 -11.45
N LEU A 282 32.71 2.49 -12.04
CA LEU A 282 32.26 1.28 -11.32
C LEU A 282 33.38 0.41 -10.78
N VAL A 283 34.59 0.50 -11.37
CA VAL A 283 35.73 -0.32 -10.93
C VAL A 283 36.41 0.29 -9.74
N THR A 284 36.65 1.61 -9.78
CA THR A 284 37.45 2.32 -8.80
C THR A 284 36.64 3.11 -7.77
N GLY A 285 35.35 3.36 -8.04
CA GLY A 285 34.51 4.24 -7.23
C GLY A 285 34.89 5.73 -7.31
N LEU A 286 35.86 6.09 -8.12
CA LEU A 286 36.23 7.47 -8.33
C LEU A 286 35.25 8.21 -9.24
N PRO A 287 35.16 9.55 -9.15
CA PRO A 287 34.50 10.37 -10.16
C PRO A 287 34.87 9.94 -11.59
N ASN A 288 33.89 9.80 -12.44
CA ASN A 288 34.09 9.52 -13.85
C ASN A 288 34.31 10.83 -14.63
N ARG A 289 34.38 10.71 -15.94
CA ARG A 289 34.57 11.86 -16.84
C ARG A 289 33.49 12.95 -16.69
N ALA A 290 32.22 12.54 -16.48
CA ALA A 290 31.12 13.51 -16.33
C ALA A 290 31.27 14.33 -15.05
N GLN A 291 31.49 13.66 -13.92
CA GLN A 291 31.70 14.32 -12.62
C GLN A 291 32.98 15.19 -12.62
N LEU A 292 34.03 14.74 -13.31
CA LEU A 292 35.23 15.53 -13.46
C LEU A 292 34.96 16.88 -14.14
N TYR A 293 34.17 16.90 -15.22
CA TYR A 293 33.82 18.15 -15.90
C TYR A 293 32.99 19.10 -15.02
N GLU A 294 32.09 18.61 -14.23
CA GLU A 294 31.32 19.40 -13.27
C GLU A 294 32.26 20.02 -12.20
N ASN A 295 33.14 19.20 -11.63
CA ASN A 295 34.13 19.65 -10.66
C ASN A 295 35.11 20.70 -11.23
N LEU A 296 35.54 20.50 -12.47
CA LEU A 296 36.41 21.50 -13.17
C LEU A 296 35.65 22.82 -13.43
N ALA A 297 34.41 22.76 -13.87
CA ALA A 297 33.60 23.95 -14.09
C ALA A 297 33.41 24.75 -12.79
N TYR A 298 33.22 24.03 -11.67
CA TYR A 298 33.14 24.65 -10.35
C TYR A 298 34.48 25.23 -9.89
N ALA A 299 35.60 24.49 -10.04
CA ALA A 299 36.96 24.94 -9.70
C ALA A 299 37.32 26.18 -10.46
N LEU A 300 37.01 26.28 -11.76
CA LEU A 300 37.24 27.49 -12.57
C LEU A 300 36.49 28.70 -12.02
N LYS A 301 35.20 28.57 -11.70
CA LYS A 301 34.40 29.68 -11.13
C LYS A 301 34.94 30.16 -9.79
N VAL A 302 35.41 29.24 -8.95
CA VAL A 302 36.00 29.60 -7.65
C VAL A 302 37.35 30.26 -7.80
N SER A 303 38.21 29.71 -8.66
CA SER A 303 39.54 30.27 -8.98
C SER A 303 39.42 31.69 -9.50
N ASP A 304 38.53 31.97 -10.45
CA ASP A 304 38.28 33.33 -10.96
C ASP A 304 37.84 34.28 -9.84
N ARG A 305 36.98 33.85 -8.93
CA ARG A 305 36.48 34.69 -7.82
C ARG A 305 37.54 34.98 -6.76
N LEU A 306 38.38 33.98 -6.45
CA LEU A 306 39.39 34.06 -5.41
C LEU A 306 40.76 34.52 -5.96
N HIS A 307 40.92 34.71 -7.28
CA HIS A 307 42.17 34.95 -7.95
C HIS A 307 43.27 33.93 -7.62
N SER A 308 42.82 32.63 -7.41
CA SER A 308 43.70 31.52 -7.13
C SER A 308 44.00 30.70 -8.39
N GLN A 309 44.98 29.82 -8.33
CA GLN A 309 45.33 28.91 -9.41
C GLN A 309 45.08 27.48 -8.98
N PHE A 310 44.72 26.62 -9.94
CA PHE A 310 44.65 25.16 -9.70
C PHE A 310 45.50 24.44 -10.75
N ALA A 311 46.00 23.26 -10.41
CA ALA A 311 46.71 22.39 -11.33
C ALA A 311 45.83 21.21 -11.76
N LEU A 312 45.97 20.83 -13.02
CA LEU A 312 45.36 19.65 -13.60
C LEU A 312 46.47 18.68 -14.01
N LEU A 313 46.49 17.49 -13.43
CA LEU A 313 47.46 16.45 -13.72
C LEU A 313 46.76 15.30 -14.44
N PHE A 314 47.31 14.89 -15.57
CA PHE A 314 46.89 13.69 -16.28
C PHE A 314 47.93 12.60 -16.00
N LEU A 315 47.44 11.42 -15.65
CA LEU A 315 48.19 10.22 -15.33
C LEU A 315 47.69 9.06 -16.17
N ASP A 316 48.65 8.26 -16.66
CA ASP A 316 48.40 7.05 -17.43
C ASP A 316 49.25 5.93 -16.84
N LEU A 317 48.72 4.69 -16.79
CA LEU A 317 49.43 3.54 -16.23
C LEU A 317 50.24 2.84 -17.31
N ASP A 318 51.55 2.98 -17.26
CA ASP A 318 52.43 2.30 -18.18
C ASP A 318 52.21 0.80 -18.20
N HIS A 319 52.05 0.24 -19.39
CA HIS A 319 51.91 -1.21 -19.63
C HIS A 319 50.66 -1.86 -19.03
N PHE A 320 49.60 -1.12 -18.66
CA PHE A 320 48.38 -1.65 -18.09
C PHE A 320 47.76 -2.74 -18.97
N LYS A 321 47.81 -2.57 -20.31
CA LYS A 321 47.34 -3.60 -21.24
C LYS A 321 48.06 -4.93 -21.05
N ASN A 322 49.39 -4.92 -20.80
CA ASN A 322 50.15 -6.14 -20.56
C ASN A 322 49.69 -6.90 -19.30
N VAL A 323 49.27 -6.17 -18.30
CA VAL A 323 48.67 -6.77 -17.07
C VAL A 323 47.36 -7.51 -17.42
N ASN A 324 46.47 -6.85 -18.14
CA ASN A 324 45.23 -7.47 -18.59
C ASN A 324 45.48 -8.72 -19.49
N ASP A 325 46.36 -8.59 -20.44
CA ASP A 325 46.66 -9.65 -21.40
C ASP A 325 47.38 -10.88 -20.74
N THR A 326 48.12 -10.63 -19.65
CA THR A 326 48.91 -11.68 -18.99
C THR A 326 48.19 -12.31 -17.80
N LEU A 327 47.49 -11.48 -16.97
CA LEU A 327 46.91 -11.90 -15.70
C LEU A 327 45.37 -11.85 -15.68
N GLY A 328 44.77 -11.39 -16.79
CA GLY A 328 43.31 -11.26 -16.91
C GLY A 328 42.77 -9.91 -16.44
N HIS A 329 41.53 -9.61 -16.85
CA HIS A 329 40.86 -8.34 -16.53
C HIS A 329 40.61 -8.12 -15.04
N ASP A 330 40.35 -9.21 -14.29
CA ASP A 330 40.13 -9.11 -12.84
C ASP A 330 41.38 -8.56 -12.11
N ALA A 331 42.59 -9.00 -12.53
CA ALA A 331 43.84 -8.48 -11.99
C ALA A 331 44.10 -7.02 -12.39
N GLY A 332 43.67 -6.63 -13.60
CA GLY A 332 43.69 -5.24 -14.04
C GLY A 332 42.75 -4.36 -13.20
N ASP A 333 41.55 -4.82 -12.93
CA ASP A 333 40.59 -4.10 -12.08
C ASP A 333 41.10 -3.94 -10.64
N ASP A 334 41.75 -4.98 -10.08
CA ASP A 334 42.37 -4.90 -8.76
C ASP A 334 43.55 -3.91 -8.74
N LEU A 335 44.35 -3.86 -9.80
CA LEU A 335 45.42 -2.86 -9.94
C LEU A 335 44.82 -1.45 -9.98
N LEU A 336 43.75 -1.23 -10.74
CA LEU A 336 43.08 0.07 -10.83
C LEU A 336 42.56 0.54 -9.47
N ARG A 337 41.95 -0.38 -8.68
CA ARG A 337 41.49 -0.08 -7.30
C ARG A 337 42.68 0.32 -6.39
N GLN A 338 43.76 -0.44 -6.43
CA GLN A 338 44.94 -0.15 -5.64
C GLN A 338 45.60 1.20 -6.00
N VAL A 339 45.65 1.51 -7.30
CA VAL A 339 46.14 2.81 -7.78
C VAL A 339 45.24 3.93 -7.28
N SER A 340 43.90 3.75 -7.37
CA SER A 340 42.95 4.75 -6.87
C SER A 340 43.12 5.03 -5.40
N ASP A 341 43.24 3.99 -4.57
CA ASP A 341 43.44 4.10 -3.13
C ASP A 341 44.78 4.81 -2.81
N ARG A 342 45.82 4.50 -3.57
CA ARG A 342 47.12 5.08 -3.40
C ARG A 342 47.18 6.57 -3.81
N LEU A 343 46.54 6.94 -4.93
CA LEU A 343 46.39 8.33 -5.33
C LEU A 343 45.62 9.15 -4.29
N ALA A 344 44.53 8.58 -3.77
CA ALA A 344 43.75 9.22 -2.70
C ALA A 344 44.56 9.40 -1.40
N SER A 345 45.41 8.43 -1.04
CA SER A 345 46.21 8.47 0.19
C SER A 345 47.41 9.47 0.13
N VAL A 346 47.91 9.75 -1.06
CA VAL A 346 49.04 10.67 -1.27
C VAL A 346 48.63 12.14 -1.24
N LEU A 347 47.36 12.40 -1.53
CA LEU A 347 46.84 13.77 -1.47
C LEU A 347 46.77 14.25 -0.03
N ARG A 348 47.13 15.53 0.19
CA ARG A 348 47.05 16.14 1.52
C ARG A 348 45.63 16.17 2.02
N GLU A 349 45.42 16.16 3.33
CA GLU A 349 44.08 16.20 3.94
C GLU A 349 43.28 17.44 3.50
N SER A 350 43.95 18.56 3.25
CA SER A 350 43.41 19.78 2.59
C SER A 350 43.03 19.56 1.13
N ASP A 351 43.58 18.53 0.54
CA ASP A 351 43.47 18.20 -0.86
C ASP A 351 42.48 17.07 -1.12
N VAL A 352 41.94 16.38 -0.09
CA VAL A 352 41.00 15.27 -0.22
C VAL A 352 39.55 15.75 -0.14
N MET A 353 38.76 15.40 -1.11
CA MET A 353 37.31 15.55 -1.02
C MET A 353 36.76 14.54 -0.04
N SER A 354 36.26 15.01 1.09
CA SER A 354 35.24 14.24 1.85
C SER A 354 33.99 14.13 1.01
N ALA A 355 33.23 13.01 1.22
CA ALA A 355 31.96 12.76 0.57
C ALA A 355 31.07 14.04 0.50
N PRO A 356 30.18 14.16 -0.48
CA PRO A 356 29.48 15.38 -0.81
C PRO A 356 28.59 15.87 0.34
N SER A 357 29.10 16.80 1.14
CA SER A 357 28.30 17.67 1.97
C SER A 357 27.97 18.91 1.14
N LYS A 358 26.70 19.30 1.13
CA LYS A 358 26.15 20.42 0.34
C LYS A 358 26.82 21.77 0.55
N ASP A 359 27.75 21.90 1.50
CA ASP A 359 28.35 23.16 1.92
C ASP A 359 29.90 23.21 1.86
N ALA A 360 30.54 22.26 1.19
CA ALA A 360 32.02 22.25 1.18
C ALA A 360 32.58 22.90 -0.08
N GLY A 361 33.36 23.96 0.13
CA GLY A 361 34.17 24.61 -0.90
C GLY A 361 35.07 23.65 -1.67
N THR A 362 35.73 24.16 -2.71
CA THR A 362 36.57 23.42 -3.67
C THR A 362 37.43 22.36 -3.01
N LYS A 363 37.09 21.10 -3.26
CA LYS A 363 37.88 19.97 -2.81
C LYS A 363 38.51 19.26 -4.01
N HIS A 364 39.67 18.62 -3.78
CA HIS A 364 40.43 17.92 -4.81
C HIS A 364 39.65 16.76 -5.35
N THR A 365 39.89 16.51 -6.59
CA THR A 365 39.23 15.41 -7.27
C THR A 365 40.30 14.56 -7.92
N VAL A 366 40.34 13.30 -7.53
CA VAL A 366 40.88 12.25 -8.37
C VAL A 366 39.76 11.69 -9.18
N ALA A 367 39.89 11.61 -10.48
CA ALA A 367 38.89 11.03 -11.39
C ALA A 367 39.57 10.01 -12.31
N ARG A 368 38.82 8.97 -12.70
CA ARG A 368 39.21 8.08 -13.76
C ARG A 368 38.37 8.38 -14.99
N ILE A 369 39.06 8.70 -16.11
CA ILE A 369 38.36 9.07 -17.35
C ILE A 369 37.93 7.83 -18.15
N GLY A 370 38.71 6.75 -18.07
CA GLY A 370 38.50 5.47 -18.74
C GLY A 370 39.82 4.72 -18.95
N GLY A 371 39.76 3.40 -19.09
CA GLY A 371 40.97 2.59 -19.27
C GLY A 371 41.93 2.72 -18.08
N ASP A 372 43.14 3.18 -18.37
CA ASP A 372 44.27 3.42 -17.44
C ASP A 372 44.50 4.90 -17.13
N GLU A 373 43.62 5.80 -17.59
CA GLU A 373 43.75 7.23 -17.47
C GLU A 373 43.13 7.81 -16.21
N PHE A 374 43.88 8.52 -15.38
CA PHE A 374 43.44 9.25 -14.21
C PHE A 374 43.71 10.76 -14.34
N VAL A 375 42.86 11.56 -13.73
CA VAL A 375 43.01 13.01 -13.67
C VAL A 375 42.90 13.49 -12.24
N LEU A 376 43.84 14.35 -11.82
CA LEU A 376 43.80 15.00 -10.54
C LEU A 376 43.59 16.51 -10.73
N VAL A 377 42.70 17.07 -9.93
CA VAL A 377 42.47 18.50 -9.82
C VAL A 377 42.98 18.96 -8.46
N LEU A 378 44.01 19.80 -8.43
CA LEU A 378 44.64 20.32 -7.22
C LEU A 378 44.38 21.83 -7.14
N PRO A 379 43.49 22.33 -6.26
CA PRO A 379 43.30 23.76 -6.06
C PRO A 379 44.46 24.37 -5.26
N ASP A 380 44.52 25.69 -5.23
CA ASP A 380 45.45 26.51 -4.47
C ASP A 380 46.94 26.15 -4.67
N VAL A 381 47.32 25.93 -5.92
CA VAL A 381 48.73 25.74 -6.26
C VAL A 381 49.41 27.10 -6.27
N THR A 382 50.16 27.40 -5.21
CA THR A 382 51.06 28.58 -5.19
C THR A 382 52.33 28.26 -5.96
N SER A 383 52.68 29.10 -6.94
CA SER A 383 53.96 29.00 -7.61
C SER A 383 55.07 29.32 -6.60
N ASN A 384 55.68 28.29 -6.00
CA ASN A 384 57.00 28.47 -5.44
C ASN A 384 58.00 28.46 -6.60
N THR A 385 58.48 29.63 -6.94
CA THR A 385 59.67 29.84 -7.77
C THR A 385 60.86 29.19 -7.13
#